data_a1c022d2d74fab64280783f1dae6e305
#
_entry.id   a1c022d2d74fab64280783f1dae6e305
#
_cell.length_a   1.000
_cell.length_b   1.000
_cell.length_c   1.000
_cell.angle_alpha   90.00
_cell.angle_beta   90.00
_cell.angle_gamma   90.00
#
_symmetry.space_group_name_H-M   'P 1'
#
loop_
_entity.id
_entity.type
_entity.pdbx_description
1 polymer ?
#
loop_
_entity_poly.entity_id
_entity_poly.type
_entity_poly.pdbx_seq_one_letter_code
_entity_poly.pdbx_strand_id
1 'polypeptide(L)'
;MLPLQFITHFTEQYSYLDSARIALEGGCKWVQLRMKDVSADELKATALQVQELCRQHEATFIIDDHVELVKEIHADGVHLGKNDMPIAEARQLLGEEYLIGGTANTFDDVRSHHRAGADYIGCGPFRFTTTKKNLSPVLGLEGYRDIIRQMRESGIRLPVVAIGGITYDDIPAIMQTGVQGIALSGSILRAADPVAEVARIVRINV
;
A
#
# COMPACT_ATOMS: atom_id res chain seq x y z
N MET A 1 -3.91 -6.05 16.18
CA MET A 1 -3.09 -4.93 15.68
C MET A 1 -3.57 -4.63 14.26
N LEU A 2 -3.84 -3.36 13.95
CA LEU A 2 -4.33 -2.95 12.63
C LEU A 2 -3.26 -3.23 11.56
N PRO A 3 -3.59 -3.93 10.44
CA PRO A 3 -2.70 -4.02 9.29
C PRO A 3 -2.55 -2.65 8.63
N LEU A 4 -1.41 -1.99 8.87
CA LEU A 4 -1.03 -0.72 8.30
C LEU A 4 0.04 -0.93 7.23
N GLN A 5 -0.26 -0.57 5.97
CA GLN A 5 0.74 -0.39 4.92
C GLN A 5 1.17 1.08 4.90
N PHE A 6 2.44 1.34 5.14
CA PHE A 6 2.97 2.69 4.98
C PHE A 6 3.58 2.84 3.59
N ILE A 7 3.14 3.87 2.85
CA ILE A 7 3.69 4.21 1.54
C ILE A 7 4.65 5.38 1.71
N THR A 8 5.92 5.19 1.32
CA THR A 8 6.94 6.23 1.45
C THR A 8 6.60 7.47 0.62
N HIS A 9 6.99 8.62 1.13
CA HIS A 9 6.77 9.89 0.46
C HIS A 9 7.91 10.86 0.76
N PHE A 10 8.36 11.57 -0.27
CA PHE A 10 9.32 12.66 -0.12
C PHE A 10 8.59 13.94 0.30
N THR A 11 9.14 14.62 1.28
CA THR A 11 8.70 15.95 1.72
C THR A 11 9.92 16.87 1.87
N GLU A 12 9.72 18.16 2.06
CA GLU A 12 10.84 19.06 2.37
C GLU A 12 11.59 18.67 3.65
N GLN A 13 10.92 17.94 4.54
CA GLN A 13 11.41 17.57 5.87
C GLN A 13 11.99 16.14 5.92
N TYR A 14 11.48 15.22 5.08
CA TYR A 14 11.81 13.82 5.11
C TYR A 14 12.11 13.25 3.72
N SER A 15 13.25 12.57 3.60
CA SER A 15 13.55 11.73 2.43
C SER A 15 12.65 10.49 2.40
N TYR A 16 12.69 9.72 1.31
CA TYR A 16 12.02 8.41 1.23
C TYR A 16 12.52 7.46 2.32
N LEU A 17 13.84 7.45 2.58
CA LEU A 17 14.44 6.63 3.62
C LEU A 17 14.00 7.06 5.03
N ASP A 18 13.96 8.36 5.31
CA ASP A 18 13.48 8.88 6.60
C ASP A 18 12.01 8.53 6.81
N SER A 19 11.18 8.65 5.77
CA SER A 19 9.77 8.29 5.86
C SER A 19 9.56 6.80 6.17
N ALA A 20 10.37 5.91 5.58
CA ALA A 20 10.35 4.49 5.90
C ALA A 20 10.78 4.22 7.35
N ARG A 21 11.87 4.88 7.81
CA ARG A 21 12.36 4.78 9.18
C ARG A 21 11.30 5.19 10.21
N ILE A 22 10.66 6.33 10.00
CA ILE A 22 9.54 6.83 10.85
C ILE A 22 8.46 5.76 11.00
N ALA A 23 8.04 5.14 9.89
CA ALA A 23 7.00 4.12 9.92
C ALA A 23 7.43 2.90 10.73
N LEU A 24 8.65 2.42 10.52
CA LEU A 24 9.20 1.23 11.18
C LEU A 24 9.43 1.46 12.67
N GLU A 25 9.97 2.60 13.08
CA GLU A 25 10.14 3.00 14.48
C GLU A 25 8.79 3.13 15.20
N GLY A 26 7.74 3.57 14.51
CA GLY A 26 6.37 3.58 15.02
C GLY A 26 5.70 2.21 15.12
N GLY A 27 6.36 1.15 14.64
CA GLY A 27 5.87 -0.23 14.72
C GLY A 27 5.09 -0.72 13.50
N CYS A 28 5.13 0.02 12.38
CA CYS A 28 4.59 -0.47 11.11
C CYS A 28 5.40 -1.68 10.63
N LYS A 29 4.72 -2.71 10.14
CA LYS A 29 5.32 -3.96 9.66
C LYS A 29 5.13 -4.20 8.16
N TRP A 30 4.71 -3.18 7.43
CA TRP A 30 4.49 -3.29 5.99
C TRP A 30 4.77 -1.94 5.32
N VAL A 31 5.89 -1.86 4.59
CA VAL A 31 6.37 -0.64 3.93
C VAL A 31 6.34 -0.82 2.42
N GLN A 32 5.78 0.14 1.71
CA GLN A 32 5.84 0.25 0.26
C GLN A 32 6.73 1.43 -0.13
N LEU A 33 7.84 1.15 -0.84
CA LEU A 33 8.67 2.18 -1.43
C LEU A 33 8.03 2.67 -2.73
N ARG A 34 7.61 3.92 -2.73
CA ARG A 34 7.06 4.59 -3.90
C ARG A 34 7.86 5.82 -4.23
N MET A 35 8.67 5.74 -5.30
CA MET A 35 9.48 6.83 -5.84
C MET A 35 9.08 7.06 -7.30
N LYS A 36 8.69 8.27 -7.63
CA LYS A 36 8.32 8.66 -9.00
C LYS A 36 9.31 9.70 -9.52
N ASP A 37 9.51 9.70 -10.82
CA ASP A 37 10.34 10.70 -11.51
C ASP A 37 11.81 10.71 -11.03
N VAL A 38 12.37 9.52 -10.67
CA VAL A 38 13.78 9.32 -10.26
C VAL A 38 14.49 8.38 -11.23
N SER A 39 15.83 8.38 -11.22
CA SER A 39 16.62 7.43 -12.01
C SER A 39 16.53 5.99 -11.44
N ALA A 40 16.77 4.99 -12.29
CA ALA A 40 16.80 3.59 -11.85
C ALA A 40 17.88 3.33 -10.79
N ASP A 41 19.03 3.98 -10.91
CA ASP A 41 20.14 3.84 -9.94
C ASP A 41 19.77 4.44 -8.58
N GLU A 42 19.12 5.60 -8.55
CA GLU A 42 18.64 6.23 -7.33
C GLU A 42 17.56 5.38 -6.65
N LEU A 43 16.58 4.88 -7.44
CA LEU A 43 15.55 3.98 -6.94
C LEU A 43 16.17 2.73 -6.32
N LYS A 44 17.09 2.07 -7.02
CA LYS A 44 17.76 0.85 -6.55
C LYS A 44 18.57 1.11 -5.28
N ALA A 45 19.35 2.19 -5.24
CA ALA A 45 20.16 2.54 -4.07
C ALA A 45 19.26 2.79 -2.84
N THR A 46 18.15 3.52 -3.00
CA THR A 46 17.18 3.76 -1.92
C THR A 46 16.45 2.47 -1.53
N ALA A 47 16.06 1.65 -2.51
CA ALA A 47 15.37 0.38 -2.26
C ALA A 47 16.21 -0.56 -1.37
N LEU A 48 17.50 -0.69 -1.64
CA LEU A 48 18.41 -1.51 -0.82
C LEU A 48 18.52 -0.99 0.62
N GLN A 49 18.54 0.32 0.82
CA GLN A 49 18.57 0.91 2.17
C GLN A 49 17.26 0.70 2.92
N VAL A 50 16.11 0.88 2.26
CA VAL A 50 14.79 0.63 2.88
C VAL A 50 14.60 -0.85 3.16
N GLN A 51 15.04 -1.75 2.27
CA GLN A 51 15.00 -3.20 2.47
C GLN A 51 15.76 -3.61 3.74
N GLU A 52 16.98 -3.08 3.93
CA GLU A 52 17.76 -3.36 5.15
C GLU A 52 17.06 -2.86 6.42
N LEU A 53 16.44 -1.67 6.38
CA LEU A 53 15.62 -1.18 7.49
C LEU A 53 14.43 -2.12 7.77
N CYS A 54 13.70 -2.53 6.72
CA CYS A 54 12.57 -3.45 6.88
C CYS A 54 13.03 -4.79 7.49
N ARG A 55 14.18 -5.33 7.05
CA ARG A 55 14.76 -6.55 7.60
C ARG A 55 15.06 -6.42 9.10
N GLN A 56 15.67 -5.30 9.53
CA GLN A 56 15.98 -5.03 10.95
C GLN A 56 14.73 -4.94 11.81
N HIS A 57 13.62 -4.49 11.24
CA HIS A 57 12.33 -4.34 11.92
C HIS A 57 11.38 -5.52 11.68
N GLU A 58 11.80 -6.59 11.00
CA GLU A 58 10.96 -7.75 10.64
C GLU A 58 9.66 -7.29 9.93
N ALA A 59 9.80 -6.39 8.95
CA ALA A 59 8.71 -5.78 8.21
C ALA A 59 8.74 -6.22 6.74
N THR A 60 7.57 -6.41 6.15
CA THR A 60 7.38 -6.69 4.73
C THR A 60 7.75 -5.47 3.88
N PHE A 61 8.56 -5.69 2.84
CA PHE A 61 9.03 -4.65 1.93
C PHE A 61 8.44 -4.83 0.52
N ILE A 62 7.65 -3.86 0.07
CA ILE A 62 7.03 -3.81 -1.26
C ILE A 62 7.64 -2.67 -2.07
N ILE A 63 7.87 -2.87 -3.37
CA ILE A 63 8.25 -1.83 -4.32
C ILE A 63 7.05 -1.48 -5.20
N ASP A 64 6.82 -0.18 -5.42
CA ASP A 64 5.77 0.32 -6.31
C ASP A 64 6.25 0.21 -7.78
N ASP A 65 5.44 -0.37 -8.67
CA ASP A 65 5.58 -0.48 -10.14
C ASP A 65 6.73 -1.36 -10.68
N HIS A 66 7.90 -1.43 -10.05
CA HIS A 66 9.14 -1.94 -10.65
C HIS A 66 9.38 -3.43 -10.40
N VAL A 67 8.74 -4.30 -11.19
CA VAL A 67 8.76 -5.77 -11.06
C VAL A 67 10.18 -6.36 -11.18
N GLU A 68 10.96 -5.89 -12.17
CA GLU A 68 12.32 -6.36 -12.40
C GLU A 68 13.24 -6.05 -11.21
N LEU A 69 13.07 -4.87 -10.59
CA LEU A 69 13.86 -4.50 -9.42
C LEU A 69 13.51 -5.39 -8.21
N VAL A 70 12.23 -5.72 -8.02
CA VAL A 70 11.79 -6.65 -6.96
C VAL A 70 12.53 -7.97 -7.09
N LYS A 71 12.60 -8.54 -8.30
CA LYS A 71 13.30 -9.79 -8.58
C LYS A 71 14.81 -9.65 -8.38
N GLU A 72 15.40 -8.54 -8.82
CA GLU A 72 16.83 -8.30 -8.75
C GLU A 72 17.36 -8.24 -7.32
N ILE A 73 16.64 -7.50 -6.44
CA ILE A 73 17.09 -7.33 -5.04
C ILE A 73 16.40 -8.28 -4.06
N HIS A 74 15.54 -9.17 -4.54
CA HIS A 74 14.75 -10.09 -3.71
C HIS A 74 13.93 -9.35 -2.65
N ALA A 75 13.22 -8.27 -3.03
CA ALA A 75 12.21 -7.65 -2.17
C ALA A 75 11.03 -8.61 -1.97
N ASP A 76 10.18 -8.38 -0.96
CA ASP A 76 9.07 -9.30 -0.65
C ASP A 76 7.93 -9.24 -1.70
N GLY A 77 7.84 -8.15 -2.47
CA GLY A 77 6.84 -8.06 -3.52
C GLY A 77 6.73 -6.70 -4.20
N VAL A 78 5.69 -6.58 -5.04
CA VAL A 78 5.40 -5.40 -5.86
C VAL A 78 3.96 -4.95 -5.67
N HIS A 79 3.70 -3.65 -5.81
CA HIS A 79 2.36 -3.10 -5.98
C HIS A 79 2.20 -2.46 -7.35
N LEU A 80 1.15 -2.84 -8.08
CA LEU A 80 0.95 -2.46 -9.48
C LEU A 80 -0.31 -1.60 -9.65
N GLY A 81 -0.17 -0.47 -10.30
CA GLY A 81 -1.27 0.37 -10.75
C GLY A 81 -1.86 -0.09 -12.09
N LYS A 82 -2.90 0.60 -12.53
CA LYS A 82 -3.65 0.21 -13.76
C LYS A 82 -2.85 0.34 -15.06
N ASN A 83 -1.77 1.14 -15.07
CA ASN A 83 -0.95 1.41 -16.26
C ASN A 83 0.43 0.75 -16.18
N ASP A 84 0.68 -0.02 -15.13
CA ASP A 84 1.94 -0.72 -14.91
C ASP A 84 1.88 -2.12 -15.55
N MET A 85 2.91 -2.94 -15.32
CA MET A 85 2.91 -4.32 -15.82
C MET A 85 1.64 -5.06 -15.37
N PRO A 86 0.94 -5.78 -16.27
CA PRO A 86 -0.21 -6.59 -15.89
C PRO A 86 0.14 -7.61 -14.79
N ILE A 87 -0.74 -7.77 -13.79
CA ILE A 87 -0.52 -8.68 -12.64
C ILE A 87 -0.20 -10.11 -13.11
N ALA A 88 -0.87 -10.63 -14.13
CA ALA A 88 -0.59 -11.97 -14.65
C ALA A 88 0.83 -12.11 -15.22
N GLU A 89 1.35 -11.06 -15.86
CA GLU A 89 2.72 -11.02 -16.38
C GLU A 89 3.73 -10.91 -15.24
N ALA A 90 3.47 -10.05 -14.25
CA ALA A 90 4.29 -9.96 -13.05
C ALA A 90 4.35 -11.29 -12.28
N ARG A 91 3.21 -12.01 -12.16
CA ARG A 91 3.15 -13.33 -11.54
C ARG A 91 3.99 -14.36 -12.30
N GLN A 92 3.97 -14.35 -13.63
CA GLN A 92 4.83 -15.23 -14.43
C GLN A 92 6.31 -14.92 -14.25
N LEU A 93 6.68 -13.65 -14.10
CA LEU A 93 8.08 -13.22 -13.94
C LEU A 93 8.62 -13.50 -12.54
N LEU A 94 7.81 -13.26 -11.51
CA LEU A 94 8.21 -13.35 -10.10
C LEU A 94 8.01 -14.74 -9.49
N GLY A 95 6.97 -15.48 -9.87
CA GLY A 95 6.59 -16.74 -9.22
C GLY A 95 5.63 -16.54 -8.03
N GLU A 96 5.31 -17.62 -7.34
CA GLU A 96 4.30 -17.64 -6.26
C GLU A 96 4.83 -17.14 -4.90
N GLU A 97 6.14 -17.04 -4.74
CA GLU A 97 6.81 -16.60 -3.49
C GLU A 97 6.76 -15.10 -3.25
N TYR A 98 6.47 -14.29 -4.29
CA TYR A 98 6.42 -12.84 -4.18
C TYR A 98 5.00 -12.33 -4.01
N LEU A 99 4.83 -11.34 -3.15
CA LEU A 99 3.55 -10.65 -2.98
C LEU A 99 3.28 -9.70 -4.15
N ILE A 100 2.11 -9.79 -4.75
CA ILE A 100 1.67 -8.89 -5.81
C ILE A 100 0.37 -8.20 -5.39
N GLY A 101 0.45 -6.89 -5.16
CA GLY A 101 -0.72 -6.04 -4.92
C GLY A 101 -1.23 -5.38 -6.20
N GLY A 102 -2.52 -5.17 -6.30
CA GLY A 102 -3.14 -4.46 -7.42
C GLY A 102 -4.00 -3.27 -6.98
N THR A 103 -3.89 -2.15 -7.71
CA THR A 103 -4.77 -0.98 -7.48
C THR A 103 -6.15 -1.23 -8.06
N ALA A 104 -7.21 -1.14 -7.23
CA ALA A 104 -8.60 -1.22 -7.65
C ALA A 104 -9.40 0.03 -7.24
N ASN A 105 -10.38 0.39 -8.06
CA ASN A 105 -11.34 1.45 -7.79
C ASN A 105 -12.79 0.97 -7.96
N THR A 106 -12.97 -0.21 -8.53
CA THR A 106 -14.26 -0.85 -8.79
C THR A 106 -14.20 -2.33 -8.42
N PHE A 107 -15.37 -2.96 -8.27
CA PHE A 107 -15.43 -4.41 -8.12
C PHE A 107 -14.89 -5.17 -9.33
N ASP A 108 -15.08 -4.64 -10.55
CA ASP A 108 -14.53 -5.25 -11.77
C ASP A 108 -13.00 -5.27 -11.78
N ASP A 109 -12.34 -4.22 -11.26
CA ASP A 109 -10.90 -4.22 -11.05
C ASP A 109 -10.50 -5.35 -10.08
N VAL A 110 -11.17 -5.45 -8.92
CA VAL A 110 -10.90 -6.50 -7.92
C VAL A 110 -11.04 -7.89 -8.54
N ARG A 111 -12.12 -8.14 -9.28
CA ARG A 111 -12.38 -9.41 -9.97
C ARG A 111 -11.30 -9.73 -11.01
N SER A 112 -10.85 -8.74 -11.76
CA SER A 112 -9.76 -8.88 -12.73
C SER A 112 -8.44 -9.24 -12.05
N HIS A 113 -8.07 -8.52 -11.00
CA HIS A 113 -6.85 -8.77 -10.23
C HIS A 113 -6.85 -10.13 -9.54
N HIS A 114 -7.99 -10.55 -8.98
CA HIS A 114 -8.16 -11.90 -8.42
C HIS A 114 -7.87 -12.98 -9.44
N ARG A 115 -8.44 -12.86 -10.66
CA ARG A 115 -8.20 -13.83 -11.74
C ARG A 115 -6.76 -13.83 -12.25
N ALA A 116 -6.09 -12.68 -12.15
CA ALA A 116 -4.71 -12.50 -12.56
C ALA A 116 -3.68 -12.96 -11.51
N GLY A 117 -4.11 -13.39 -10.30
CA GLY A 117 -3.23 -13.91 -9.26
C GLY A 117 -2.66 -12.84 -8.32
N ALA A 118 -3.40 -11.74 -8.06
CA ALA A 118 -3.03 -10.79 -7.01
C ALA A 118 -3.18 -11.42 -5.61
N ASP A 119 -2.34 -10.98 -4.66
CA ASP A 119 -2.38 -11.39 -3.25
C ASP A 119 -3.18 -10.42 -2.38
N TYR A 120 -3.24 -9.15 -2.76
CA TYR A 120 -4.02 -8.12 -2.08
C TYR A 120 -4.42 -7.00 -3.02
N ILE A 121 -5.36 -6.19 -2.56
CA ILE A 121 -5.91 -5.06 -3.30
C ILE A 121 -5.67 -3.76 -2.52
N GLY A 122 -5.04 -2.77 -3.16
CA GLY A 122 -5.04 -1.38 -2.72
C GLY A 122 -6.26 -0.68 -3.31
N CYS A 123 -7.29 -0.45 -2.50
CA CYS A 123 -8.59 0.04 -2.96
C CYS A 123 -8.83 1.50 -2.56
N GLY A 124 -9.15 2.36 -3.52
CA GLY A 124 -9.39 3.79 -3.25
C GLY A 124 -9.59 4.63 -4.51
N PRO A 125 -9.63 5.96 -4.37
CA PRO A 125 -9.40 6.71 -3.13
C PRO A 125 -10.64 6.76 -2.21
N PHE A 126 -10.40 6.72 -0.90
CA PHE A 126 -11.46 6.95 0.09
C PHE A 126 -12.02 8.36 -0.02
N ARG A 127 -11.12 9.34 -0.11
CA ARG A 127 -11.41 10.77 -0.19
C ARG A 127 -10.47 11.42 -1.21
N PHE A 128 -10.80 12.60 -1.69
CA PHE A 128 -9.90 13.38 -2.53
C PHE A 128 -8.52 13.57 -1.87
N THR A 129 -7.45 13.39 -2.67
CA THR A 129 -6.07 13.59 -2.21
C THR A 129 -5.23 14.16 -3.34
N THR A 130 -4.24 14.97 -3.02
CA THR A 130 -3.28 15.55 -3.96
C THR A 130 -2.03 14.68 -4.16
N THR A 131 -1.90 13.59 -3.41
CA THR A 131 -0.70 12.71 -3.45
C THR A 131 -0.58 11.95 -4.78
N LYS A 132 -1.70 11.71 -5.49
CA LYS A 132 -1.73 11.05 -6.80
C LYS A 132 -2.32 12.01 -7.84
N LYS A 133 -1.63 12.19 -8.99
CA LYS A 133 -2.02 13.16 -10.04
C LYS A 133 -3.34 12.80 -10.74
N ASN A 134 -3.61 11.50 -10.96
CA ASN A 134 -4.82 11.02 -11.64
C ASN A 134 -5.66 10.21 -10.66
N LEU A 135 -6.68 10.84 -10.08
CA LEU A 135 -7.60 10.20 -9.13
C LEU A 135 -8.80 9.60 -9.85
N SER A 136 -9.10 8.36 -9.52
CA SER A 136 -10.39 7.73 -9.81
C SER A 136 -11.49 8.37 -8.95
N PRO A 137 -12.78 8.14 -9.27
CA PRO A 137 -13.88 8.61 -8.43
C PRO A 137 -13.72 8.20 -6.96
N VAL A 138 -14.05 9.11 -6.06
CA VAL A 138 -14.00 8.88 -4.61
C VAL A 138 -15.00 7.79 -4.21
N LEU A 139 -14.54 6.80 -3.42
CA LEU A 139 -15.35 5.67 -2.98
C LEU A 139 -16.18 5.99 -1.71
N GLY A 140 -15.58 6.68 -0.75
CA GLY A 140 -16.20 6.86 0.57
C GLY A 140 -16.52 5.52 1.24
N LEU A 141 -17.27 5.55 2.33
CA LEU A 141 -17.68 4.35 3.07
C LEU A 141 -18.59 3.44 2.24
N GLU A 142 -19.53 4.04 1.49
CA GLU A 142 -20.50 3.27 0.69
C GLU A 142 -19.84 2.51 -0.45
N GLY A 143 -18.85 3.11 -1.13
CA GLY A 143 -18.08 2.43 -2.16
C GLY A 143 -17.36 1.20 -1.63
N TYR A 144 -16.74 1.28 -0.44
CA TYR A 144 -16.14 0.10 0.18
C TYR A 144 -17.15 -0.96 0.55
N ARG A 145 -18.29 -0.59 1.20
CA ARG A 145 -19.36 -1.54 1.54
C ARG A 145 -19.85 -2.29 0.31
N ASP A 146 -20.03 -1.57 -0.78
CA ASP A 146 -20.54 -2.14 -2.03
C ASP A 146 -19.53 -3.11 -2.66
N ILE A 147 -18.25 -2.73 -2.74
CA ILE A 147 -17.16 -3.60 -3.24
C ILE A 147 -17.05 -4.86 -2.37
N ILE A 148 -16.98 -4.71 -1.05
CA ILE A 148 -16.85 -5.86 -0.12
C ILE A 148 -18.07 -6.78 -0.19
N ARG A 149 -19.29 -6.23 -0.33
CA ARG A 149 -20.50 -7.03 -0.54
C ARG A 149 -20.42 -7.86 -1.81
N GLN A 150 -20.07 -7.24 -2.94
CA GLN A 150 -19.91 -7.94 -4.24
C GLN A 150 -18.80 -9.01 -4.20
N MET A 151 -17.69 -8.74 -3.51
CA MET A 151 -16.63 -9.74 -3.29
C MET A 151 -17.17 -10.97 -2.56
N ARG A 152 -17.92 -10.78 -1.47
CA ARG A 152 -18.53 -11.87 -0.69
C ARG A 152 -19.51 -12.70 -1.53
N GLU A 153 -20.38 -12.02 -2.27
CA GLU A 153 -21.37 -12.66 -3.17
C GLU A 153 -20.67 -13.48 -4.28
N SER A 154 -19.49 -13.05 -4.72
CA SER A 154 -18.69 -13.73 -5.76
C SER A 154 -17.65 -14.73 -5.20
N GLY A 155 -17.57 -14.92 -3.88
CA GLY A 155 -16.61 -15.83 -3.24
C GLY A 155 -15.16 -15.37 -3.29
N ILE A 156 -14.90 -14.09 -3.60
CA ILE A 156 -13.55 -13.51 -3.65
C ILE A 156 -13.11 -13.13 -2.23
N ARG A 157 -11.94 -13.63 -1.81
CA ARG A 157 -11.41 -13.46 -0.45
C ARG A 157 -10.08 -12.70 -0.39
N LEU A 158 -9.73 -11.96 -1.44
CA LEU A 158 -8.52 -11.14 -1.44
C LEU A 158 -8.58 -10.09 -0.32
N PRO A 159 -7.50 -9.90 0.46
CA PRO A 159 -7.40 -8.79 1.39
C PRO A 159 -7.53 -7.44 0.67
N VAL A 160 -8.34 -6.55 1.22
CA VAL A 160 -8.53 -5.18 0.73
C VAL A 160 -7.93 -4.20 1.72
N VAL A 161 -7.03 -3.37 1.23
CA VAL A 161 -6.36 -2.28 1.95
C VAL A 161 -6.94 -0.96 1.46
N ALA A 162 -7.62 -0.23 2.31
CA ALA A 162 -8.20 1.06 1.95
C ALA A 162 -7.13 2.15 1.87
N ILE A 163 -7.20 3.01 0.84
CA ILE A 163 -6.21 4.05 0.57
C ILE A 163 -6.85 5.35 0.10
N GLY A 164 -6.14 6.45 0.27
CA GLY A 164 -6.41 7.74 -0.37
C GLY A 164 -7.18 8.72 0.52
N GLY A 165 -6.47 9.70 1.07
CA GLY A 165 -7.03 10.78 1.88
C GLY A 165 -7.54 10.37 3.25
N ILE A 166 -7.09 9.24 3.78
CA ILE A 166 -7.51 8.68 5.07
C ILE A 166 -6.74 9.37 6.21
N THR A 167 -7.46 9.73 7.26
CA THR A 167 -6.93 10.24 8.53
C THR A 167 -7.18 9.25 9.66
N TYR A 168 -6.57 9.47 10.82
CA TYR A 168 -6.77 8.62 12.01
C TYR A 168 -8.25 8.42 12.37
N ASP A 169 -9.04 9.49 12.34
CA ASP A 169 -10.45 9.46 12.76
C ASP A 169 -11.35 8.67 11.80
N ASP A 170 -10.92 8.49 10.56
CA ASP A 170 -11.67 7.72 9.56
C ASP A 170 -11.52 6.20 9.76
N ILE A 171 -10.42 5.75 10.38
CA ILE A 171 -10.03 4.34 10.43
C ILE A 171 -11.12 3.43 11.01
N PRO A 172 -11.74 3.73 12.16
CA PRO A 172 -12.75 2.84 12.73
C PRO A 172 -13.95 2.63 11.79
N ALA A 173 -14.43 3.70 11.14
CA ALA A 173 -15.56 3.63 10.22
C ALA A 173 -15.19 2.86 8.93
N ILE A 174 -13.98 3.05 8.41
CA ILE A 174 -13.49 2.33 7.24
C ILE A 174 -13.37 0.84 7.55
N MET A 175 -12.78 0.45 8.66
CA MET A 175 -12.64 -0.97 9.05
C MET A 175 -14.01 -1.66 9.22
N GLN A 176 -15.03 -0.95 9.69
CA GLN A 176 -16.40 -1.47 9.76
C GLN A 176 -17.05 -1.77 8.40
N THR A 177 -16.48 -1.30 7.30
CA THR A 177 -16.94 -1.67 5.94
C THR A 177 -16.55 -3.09 5.55
N GLY A 178 -15.60 -3.69 6.28
CA GLY A 178 -15.10 -5.04 6.05
C GLY A 178 -13.80 -5.10 5.26
N VAL A 179 -13.12 -3.98 5.03
CA VAL A 179 -11.73 -3.97 4.55
C VAL A 179 -10.79 -4.54 5.61
N GLN A 180 -9.63 -5.08 5.23
CA GLN A 180 -8.74 -5.78 6.13
C GLN A 180 -7.52 -4.97 6.56
N GLY A 181 -7.28 -3.80 5.94
CA GLY A 181 -6.16 -2.94 6.28
C GLY A 181 -6.30 -1.52 5.74
N ILE A 182 -5.35 -0.69 6.11
CA ILE A 182 -5.28 0.73 5.72
C ILE A 182 -3.90 1.03 5.15
N ALA A 183 -3.84 1.79 4.05
CA ALA A 183 -2.60 2.33 3.51
C ALA A 183 -2.53 3.85 3.73
N LEU A 184 -1.47 4.31 4.37
CA LEU A 184 -1.25 5.71 4.71
C LEU A 184 0.13 6.19 4.25
N SER A 185 0.25 7.50 4.11
CA SER A 185 1.48 8.20 3.74
C SER A 185 1.50 9.61 4.35
N GLY A 186 1.11 10.61 3.60
CA GLY A 186 1.22 12.01 3.98
C GLY A 186 0.44 12.42 5.24
N SER A 187 -0.64 11.73 5.64
CA SER A 187 -1.33 12.02 6.91
C SER A 187 -0.43 11.76 8.12
N ILE A 188 0.39 10.71 8.06
CA ILE A 188 1.38 10.40 9.08
C ILE A 188 2.50 11.44 9.09
N LEU A 189 3.11 11.73 7.93
CA LEU A 189 4.27 12.61 7.84
C LEU A 189 3.97 14.07 8.20
N ARG A 190 2.70 14.47 8.15
CA ARG A 190 2.24 15.83 8.58
C ARG A 190 1.87 15.91 10.06
N ALA A 191 1.90 14.81 10.80
CA ALA A 191 1.67 14.84 12.24
C ALA A 191 2.79 15.58 12.97
N ALA A 192 2.50 16.16 14.14
CA ALA A 192 3.51 16.84 14.96
C ALA A 192 4.62 15.87 15.42
N ASP A 193 4.28 14.61 15.66
CA ASP A 193 5.20 13.50 15.92
C ASP A 193 4.75 12.30 15.04
N PRO A 194 5.39 12.13 13.87
CA PRO A 194 5.01 11.06 12.95
C PRO A 194 5.23 9.65 13.49
N VAL A 195 6.27 9.42 14.31
CA VAL A 195 6.52 8.10 14.93
C VAL A 195 5.42 7.76 15.93
N ALA A 196 5.05 8.71 16.80
CA ALA A 196 3.94 8.53 17.73
C ALA A 196 2.61 8.33 17.00
N GLU A 197 2.40 9.00 15.87
CA GLU A 197 1.18 8.83 15.05
C GLU A 197 1.08 7.40 14.49
N VAL A 198 2.18 6.85 13.94
CA VAL A 198 2.21 5.44 13.52
C VAL A 198 1.91 4.51 14.69
N ALA A 199 2.60 4.72 15.83
CA ALA A 199 2.42 3.90 17.03
C ALA A 199 0.96 3.92 17.54
N ARG A 200 0.29 5.06 17.44
CA ARG A 200 -1.13 5.23 17.76
C ARG A 200 -2.03 4.44 16.81
N ILE A 201 -1.75 4.52 15.51
CA ILE A 201 -2.54 3.86 14.46
C ILE A 201 -2.44 2.34 14.56
N VAL A 202 -1.24 1.77 14.66
CA VAL A 202 -1.05 0.31 14.70
C VAL A 202 -1.66 -0.35 15.94
N ARG A 203 -1.90 0.41 17.00
CA ARG A 203 -2.55 -0.07 18.24
C ARG A 203 -4.07 -0.05 18.20
N ILE A 204 -4.69 0.48 17.15
CA ILE A 204 -6.15 0.45 17.01
C ILE A 204 -6.62 -1.00 17.04
N ASN A 205 -7.55 -1.30 17.92
CA ASN A 205 -8.27 -2.57 17.96
C ASN A 205 -9.51 -2.46 17.07
N VAL A 206 -9.58 -3.23 16.02
CA VAL A 206 -10.66 -3.27 15.04
C VAL A 206 -11.18 -4.70 14.90
#